data_a3b90352073350c704ca021bca337e40
#
_entry.id   a3b90352073350c704ca021bca337e40
#
_cell.length_a   1.000
_cell.length_b   1.000
_cell.length_c   1.000
_cell.angle_alpha   90.00
_cell.angle_beta   90.00
_cell.angle_gamma   90.00
#
_symmetry.space_group_name_H-M   'P 1'
#
loop_
_entity.id
_entity.type
_entity.pdbx_description
1 polymer ?
#
loop_
_entity_poly.entity_id
_entity_poly.type
_entity_poly.pdbx_seq_one_letter_code
_entity_poly.pdbx_strand_id
1 'polypeptide(L)'
;MKAIRLKTEFLTNPIGVDFQKPLLTWNCEGGIKQTAYRIVASADGVVTWDSGKVQSDAMRATYPQALMSRQRIEWSITLWDENDVFGETADAFFEMGLLHPSDWSARWISGNYSVNPLKRYPVDCFQKEFETADVKKARMYVSAC
;
A
#
# COMPACT_ATOMS: atom_id res chain seq x y z
N MET A 1 18.74 0.96 -17.71
CA MET A 1 18.31 0.15 -16.51
C MET A 1 16.89 0.50 -16.17
N LYS A 2 16.08 -0.49 -15.73
CA LYS A 2 14.66 -0.28 -15.39
C LYS A 2 14.36 -0.91 -14.03
N ALA A 3 13.51 -0.26 -13.26
CA ALA A 3 12.96 -0.86 -12.03
C ALA A 3 11.83 -1.83 -12.38
N ILE A 4 11.86 -3.01 -11.77
CA ILE A 4 10.84 -4.04 -11.90
C ILE A 4 10.45 -4.56 -10.53
N ARG A 5 9.34 -5.30 -10.42
CA ARG A 5 8.85 -5.89 -9.18
C ARG A 5 8.76 -4.90 -8.03
N LEU A 6 8.21 -3.71 -8.33
CA LEU A 6 7.98 -2.68 -7.33
C LEU A 6 7.05 -3.21 -6.24
N LYS A 7 7.45 -3.03 -4.98
CA LYS A 7 6.68 -3.49 -3.83
C LYS A 7 6.64 -2.44 -2.73
N THR A 8 5.57 -2.43 -1.98
CA THR A 8 5.43 -1.71 -0.72
C THR A 8 5.17 -2.73 0.38
N GLU A 9 5.97 -2.74 1.45
CA GLU A 9 5.95 -3.75 2.50
C GLU A 9 5.97 -5.19 1.93
N PHE A 10 6.83 -5.41 0.91
CA PHE A 10 7.00 -6.68 0.20
C PHE A 10 5.78 -7.16 -0.62
N LEU A 11 4.71 -6.37 -0.70
CA LEU A 11 3.50 -6.66 -1.46
C LEU A 11 3.42 -5.82 -2.73
N THR A 12 2.82 -6.36 -3.78
CA THR A 12 2.59 -5.64 -5.03
C THR A 12 1.28 -4.87 -4.95
N ASN A 13 1.36 -3.54 -5.05
CA ASN A 13 0.22 -2.63 -5.03
C ASN A 13 -0.76 -2.92 -3.88
N PRO A 14 -0.28 -3.01 -2.62
CA PRO A 14 -1.13 -3.39 -1.50
C PRO A 14 -2.19 -2.35 -1.19
N ILE A 15 -3.33 -2.84 -0.69
CA ILE A 15 -4.36 -2.04 -0.04
C ILE A 15 -4.46 -2.49 1.44
N GLY A 16 -4.67 -1.53 2.34
CA GLY A 16 -4.73 -1.82 3.76
C GLY A 16 -3.37 -1.84 4.46
N VAL A 17 -2.39 -1.08 3.96
CA VAL A 17 -1.10 -0.90 4.64
C VAL A 17 -1.30 -0.15 5.94
N ASP A 18 -0.69 -0.60 7.03
CA ASP A 18 -0.79 -0.02 8.37
C ASP A 18 0.53 0.54 8.92
N PHE A 19 1.60 0.45 8.15
CA PHE A 19 2.90 1.03 8.50
C PHE A 19 2.94 2.53 8.21
N GLN A 20 3.27 3.33 9.21
CA GLN A 20 3.35 4.81 9.12
C GLN A 20 4.45 5.29 8.17
N LYS A 21 5.49 4.49 7.94
CA LYS A 21 6.61 4.76 7.04
C LYS A 21 6.87 3.52 6.19
N PRO A 22 6.05 3.25 5.19
CA PRO A 22 6.17 2.04 4.38
C PRO A 22 7.52 1.94 3.66
N LEU A 23 8.04 0.72 3.61
CA LEU A 23 9.23 0.38 2.86
C LEU A 23 8.86 0.16 1.40
N LEU A 24 9.47 0.91 0.51
CA LEU A 24 9.41 0.73 -0.94
C LEU A 24 10.61 -0.10 -1.38
N THR A 25 10.39 -1.10 -2.21
CA THR A 25 11.45 -1.97 -2.73
C THR A 25 11.24 -2.23 -4.22
N TRP A 26 12.33 -2.53 -4.91
CA TRP A 26 12.33 -2.86 -6.34
C TRP A 26 13.48 -3.79 -6.67
N ASN A 27 13.48 -4.33 -7.87
CA ASN A 27 14.61 -5.00 -8.48
C ASN A 27 15.05 -4.21 -9.71
N CYS A 28 16.27 -4.44 -10.17
CA CYS A 28 16.79 -3.84 -11.39
C CYS A 28 16.75 -4.84 -12.55
N GLU A 29 16.43 -4.35 -13.74
CA GLU A 29 16.54 -5.09 -15.00
C GLU A 29 17.35 -4.27 -15.99
N GLY A 30 18.30 -4.92 -16.66
CA GLY A 30 19.26 -4.27 -17.57
C GLY A 30 20.35 -3.49 -16.83
N GLY A 31 21.45 -3.21 -17.54
CA GLY A 31 22.65 -2.62 -16.93
C GLY A 31 23.44 -3.61 -16.06
N ILE A 32 24.53 -3.13 -15.48
CA ILE A 32 25.40 -3.93 -14.60
C ILE A 32 25.10 -3.61 -13.13
N LYS A 33 24.99 -2.32 -12.81
CA LYS A 33 24.79 -1.84 -11.44
C LYS A 33 23.93 -0.58 -11.38
N GLN A 34 22.96 -0.54 -10.47
CA GLN A 34 22.31 0.72 -10.09
C GLN A 34 23.29 1.63 -9.35
N THR A 35 23.37 2.88 -9.73
CA THR A 35 24.19 3.90 -9.07
C THR A 35 23.36 4.96 -8.36
N ALA A 36 22.14 5.21 -8.87
CA ALA A 36 21.23 6.16 -8.26
C ALA A 36 19.78 5.79 -8.53
N TYR A 37 18.87 6.40 -7.77
CA TYR A 37 17.44 6.34 -8.01
C TYR A 37 16.79 7.72 -7.76
N ARG A 38 15.60 7.93 -8.31
CA ARG A 38 14.68 9.00 -7.93
C ARG A 38 13.29 8.42 -7.76
N ILE A 39 12.64 8.73 -6.66
CA ILE A 39 11.26 8.36 -6.39
C ILE A 39 10.43 9.63 -6.35
N VAL A 40 9.32 9.64 -7.07
CA VAL A 40 8.30 10.68 -7.00
C VAL A 40 7.01 10.03 -6.56
N ALA A 41 6.37 10.57 -5.53
CA ALA A 41 5.11 10.05 -5.01
C ALA A 41 4.05 11.15 -4.96
N SER A 42 2.80 10.78 -5.20
CA SER A 42 1.65 11.68 -5.22
C SER A 42 0.44 11.08 -4.51
N ALA A 43 -0.39 11.95 -4.00
CA ALA A 43 -1.72 11.64 -3.49
C ALA A 43 -2.73 12.52 -4.23
N ASP A 44 -3.79 11.92 -4.78
CA ASP A 44 -4.86 12.61 -5.54
C ASP A 44 -4.30 13.55 -6.63
N GLY A 45 -3.22 13.12 -7.30
CA GLY A 45 -2.56 13.87 -8.37
C GLY A 45 -1.63 14.99 -7.90
N VAL A 46 -1.49 15.21 -6.58
CA VAL A 46 -0.56 16.19 -6.01
C VAL A 46 0.71 15.49 -5.54
N VAL A 47 1.87 15.97 -5.99
CA VAL A 47 3.16 15.43 -5.54
C VAL A 47 3.33 15.70 -4.05
N THR A 48 3.50 14.62 -3.29
CA THR A 48 3.71 14.66 -1.83
C THR A 48 5.16 14.44 -1.45
N TRP A 49 5.92 13.78 -2.33
CA TRP A 49 7.34 13.54 -2.12
C TRP A 49 8.08 13.39 -3.45
N ASP A 50 9.24 14.00 -3.52
CA ASP A 50 10.23 13.81 -4.57
C ASP A 50 11.59 13.66 -3.87
N SER A 51 12.21 12.49 -4.02
CA SER A 51 13.51 12.22 -3.39
C SER A 51 14.66 12.99 -4.03
N GLY A 52 14.44 13.59 -5.21
CA GLY A 52 15.52 13.97 -6.08
C GLY A 52 16.36 12.75 -6.52
N LYS A 53 17.48 12.99 -7.19
CA LYS A 53 18.44 11.93 -7.53
C LYS A 53 19.25 11.54 -6.28
N VAL A 54 19.01 10.35 -5.77
CA VAL A 54 19.73 9.78 -4.61
C VAL A 54 20.82 8.85 -5.10
N GLN A 55 22.07 9.17 -4.78
CA GLN A 55 23.24 8.32 -5.10
C GLN A 55 23.24 7.11 -4.16
N SER A 56 22.79 5.96 -4.67
CA SER A 56 22.72 4.71 -3.90
C SER A 56 22.49 3.51 -4.80
N ASP A 57 23.10 2.39 -4.45
CA ASP A 57 22.84 1.08 -5.05
C ASP A 57 21.80 0.25 -4.26
N ALA A 58 21.26 0.81 -3.17
CA ALA A 58 20.21 0.16 -2.40
C ALA A 58 18.90 0.12 -3.20
N MET A 59 18.32 -1.06 -3.31
CA MET A 59 17.03 -1.30 -3.99
C MET A 59 15.86 -1.16 -3.01
N ARG A 60 15.94 -0.15 -2.14
CA ARG A 60 14.92 0.16 -1.14
C ARG A 60 14.97 1.61 -0.71
N ALA A 61 13.81 2.14 -0.35
CA ALA A 61 13.67 3.45 0.28
C ALA A 61 12.46 3.45 1.22
N THR A 62 12.49 4.25 2.26
CA THR A 62 11.34 4.42 3.15
C THR A 62 10.57 5.66 2.71
N TYR A 63 9.25 5.56 2.57
CA TYR A 63 8.41 6.72 2.31
C TYR A 63 8.42 7.65 3.53
N PRO A 64 8.82 8.93 3.37
CA PRO A 64 9.15 9.76 4.54
C PRO A 64 7.97 10.57 5.10
N GLN A 65 6.92 10.79 4.30
CA GLN A 65 5.82 11.68 4.68
C GLN A 65 4.84 11.00 5.62
N ALA A 66 4.15 11.82 6.42
CA ALA A 66 3.04 11.34 7.24
C ALA A 66 1.89 10.84 6.36
N LEU A 67 1.26 9.75 6.77
CA LEU A 67 0.19 9.08 6.06
C LEU A 67 -1.10 9.13 6.88
N MET A 68 -2.21 9.24 6.19
CA MET A 68 -3.55 9.21 6.77
C MET A 68 -4.26 7.90 6.45
N SER A 69 -5.19 7.50 7.29
CA SER A 69 -6.07 6.36 7.03
C SER A 69 -6.76 6.51 5.67
N ARG A 70 -6.84 5.41 4.93
CA ARG A 70 -7.46 5.31 3.60
C ARG A 70 -6.75 6.09 2.49
N GLN A 71 -5.62 6.74 2.79
CA GLN A 71 -4.87 7.49 1.80
C GLN A 71 -4.24 6.56 0.76
N ARG A 72 -4.39 6.92 -0.51
CA ARG A 72 -3.72 6.25 -1.62
C ARG A 72 -2.53 7.07 -2.07
N ILE A 73 -1.39 6.40 -2.19
CA ILE A 73 -0.16 6.98 -2.72
C ILE A 73 0.18 6.24 -4.03
N GLU A 74 0.36 7.01 -5.07
CA GLU A 74 0.93 6.55 -6.34
C GLU A 74 2.39 6.99 -6.35
N TRP A 75 3.29 6.09 -6.71
CA TRP A 75 4.71 6.40 -6.75
C TRP A 75 5.38 5.83 -7.97
N SER A 76 6.35 6.55 -8.45
CA SER A 76 7.16 6.19 -9.59
C SER A 76 8.63 6.19 -9.23
N ILE A 77 9.41 5.37 -9.93
CA ILE A 77 10.86 5.29 -9.72
C ILE A 77 11.60 5.28 -11.05
N THR A 78 12.67 6.06 -11.10
CA THR A 78 13.65 6.10 -12.20
C THR A 78 15.01 5.69 -11.64
N LEU A 79 15.71 4.83 -12.34
CA LEU A 79 17.03 4.33 -11.96
C LEU A 79 18.12 4.86 -12.89
N TRP A 80 19.32 5.01 -12.37
CA TRP A 80 20.56 5.28 -13.12
C TRP A 80 21.49 4.07 -13.07
N ASP A 81 22.10 3.77 -14.21
CA ASP A 81 23.08 2.70 -14.33
C ASP A 81 24.52 3.16 -14.00
N GLU A 82 25.48 2.30 -14.21
CA GLU A 82 26.91 2.52 -13.98
C GLU A 82 27.51 3.64 -14.85
N ASN A 83 26.85 4.01 -15.94
CA ASN A 83 27.27 5.09 -16.85
C ASN A 83 26.54 6.41 -16.58
N ASP A 84 25.79 6.48 -15.47
CA ASP A 84 24.94 7.60 -15.10
C ASP A 84 23.79 7.88 -16.10
N VAL A 85 23.39 6.85 -16.84
CA VAL A 85 22.27 6.93 -17.79
C VAL A 85 21.00 6.47 -17.09
N PHE A 86 19.96 7.32 -17.12
CA PHE A 86 18.66 6.95 -16.55
C PHE A 86 17.83 6.11 -17.52
N GLY A 87 17.06 5.19 -16.96
CA GLY A 87 16.17 4.31 -17.71
C GLY A 87 14.70 4.74 -17.67
N GLU A 88 13.85 3.84 -18.06
CA GLU A 88 12.40 4.04 -18.02
C GLU A 88 11.91 4.14 -16.57
N THR A 89 10.96 5.04 -16.35
CA THR A 89 10.24 5.15 -15.09
C THR A 89 9.25 3.97 -14.94
N ALA A 90 9.18 3.41 -13.76
CA ALA A 90 8.22 2.38 -13.41
C ALA A 90 7.30 2.87 -12.29
N ASP A 91 6.03 2.47 -12.32
CA ASP A 91 4.98 2.97 -11.44
C ASP A 91 4.40 1.88 -10.56
N ALA A 92 3.99 2.26 -9.36
CA ALA A 92 3.27 1.43 -8.43
C ALA A 92 2.39 2.28 -7.52
N PHE A 93 1.59 1.64 -6.67
CA PHE A 93 0.82 2.33 -5.64
C PHE A 93 0.75 1.52 -4.35
N PHE A 94 0.33 2.19 -3.29
CA PHE A 94 -0.19 1.55 -2.10
C PHE A 94 -1.35 2.37 -1.53
N GLU A 95 -2.20 1.74 -0.72
CA GLU A 95 -3.32 2.39 -0.06
C GLU A 95 -3.29 2.04 1.43
N MET A 96 -3.40 3.05 2.27
CA MET A 96 -3.40 2.87 3.72
C MET A 96 -4.68 2.21 4.20
N GLY A 97 -4.56 1.40 5.24
CA GLY A 97 -5.67 0.88 6.01
C GLY A 97 -6.27 1.93 6.96
N LEU A 98 -6.88 1.44 8.03
CA LEU A 98 -7.34 2.25 9.15
C LEU A 98 -6.23 2.30 10.19
N LEU A 99 -5.62 3.47 10.39
CA LEU A 99 -4.43 3.63 11.23
C LEU A 99 -4.76 3.81 12.71
N HIS A 100 -5.99 4.23 13.02
CA HIS A 100 -6.39 4.52 14.39
C HIS A 100 -7.66 3.74 14.77
N PRO A 101 -7.80 3.32 16.04
CA PRO A 101 -9.04 2.70 16.51
C PRO A 101 -10.29 3.57 16.28
N SER A 102 -10.15 4.89 16.32
CA SER A 102 -11.23 5.85 16.04
C SER A 102 -11.72 5.85 14.60
N ASP A 103 -10.95 5.28 13.67
CA ASP A 103 -11.34 5.17 12.26
C ASP A 103 -12.37 4.04 12.03
N TRP A 104 -12.49 3.14 13.01
CA TRP A 104 -13.46 2.07 13.02
C TRP A 104 -14.81 2.55 13.56
N SER A 105 -15.83 2.54 12.70
CA SER A 105 -17.22 2.80 13.11
C SER A 105 -18.04 1.51 13.31
N ALA A 106 -17.50 0.38 12.90
CA ALA A 106 -18.14 -0.91 13.01
C ALA A 106 -18.16 -1.41 14.47
N ARG A 107 -19.17 -2.22 14.79
CA ARG A 107 -19.27 -2.95 16.07
C ARG A 107 -19.09 -4.43 15.80
N TRP A 108 -18.58 -5.16 16.78
CA TRP A 108 -18.55 -6.60 16.76
C TRP A 108 -19.98 -7.16 16.68
N ILE A 109 -20.17 -8.12 15.81
CA ILE A 109 -21.42 -8.86 15.66
C ILE A 109 -21.17 -10.34 15.90
N SER A 110 -22.16 -11.03 16.45
CA SER A 110 -22.14 -12.47 16.69
C SER A 110 -23.54 -13.04 16.48
N GLY A 111 -23.65 -14.36 16.37
CA GLY A 111 -24.95 -15.02 16.35
C GLY A 111 -25.75 -14.74 17.62
N ASN A 112 -27.07 -14.76 17.50
CA ASN A 112 -28.00 -14.50 18.63
C ASN A 112 -28.14 -15.75 19.51
N TYR A 113 -27.06 -16.21 20.13
CA TYR A 113 -27.03 -17.34 21.05
C TYR A 113 -25.97 -17.19 22.12
N SER A 114 -26.14 -17.83 23.26
CA SER A 114 -25.12 -17.90 24.29
C SER A 114 -24.13 -19.01 23.97
N VAL A 115 -22.85 -18.65 23.93
CA VAL A 115 -21.78 -19.60 23.63
C VAL A 115 -21.60 -20.59 24.77
N ASN A 116 -21.69 -21.87 24.45
CA ASN A 116 -21.30 -22.96 25.37
C ASN A 116 -19.97 -23.55 24.89
N PRO A 117 -18.87 -23.43 25.65
CA PRO A 117 -17.53 -23.86 25.21
C PRO A 117 -17.40 -25.37 24.95
N LEU A 118 -18.39 -26.16 25.41
CA LEU A 118 -18.42 -27.61 25.19
C LEU A 118 -19.21 -28.02 23.93
N LYS A 119 -19.78 -27.07 23.21
CA LYS A 119 -20.53 -27.30 21.98
C LYS A 119 -19.84 -26.74 20.75
N ARG A 120 -20.06 -27.38 19.62
CA ARG A 120 -19.72 -26.82 18.29
C ARG A 120 -20.93 -26.13 17.72
N TYR A 121 -20.71 -24.97 17.14
CA TYR A 121 -21.74 -24.18 16.47
C TYR A 121 -21.47 -24.16 14.96
N PRO A 122 -22.50 -24.05 14.12
CA PRO A 122 -22.30 -23.77 12.71
C PRO A 122 -21.68 -22.39 12.53
N VAL A 123 -21.14 -22.16 11.34
CA VAL A 123 -20.62 -20.84 10.97
C VAL A 123 -21.79 -19.86 10.87
N ASP A 124 -21.66 -18.70 11.51
CA ASP A 124 -22.62 -17.61 11.39
C ASP A 124 -22.49 -16.96 10.01
N CYS A 125 -23.61 -16.76 9.34
CA CYS A 125 -23.68 -16.01 8.09
C CYS A 125 -24.37 -14.67 8.35
N PHE A 126 -23.70 -13.58 8.00
CA PHE A 126 -24.24 -12.22 8.09
C PHE A 126 -24.43 -11.66 6.69
N GLN A 127 -25.62 -11.10 6.44
CA GLN A 127 -25.95 -10.45 5.19
C GLN A 127 -26.55 -9.07 5.49
N LYS A 128 -26.15 -8.07 4.73
CA LYS A 128 -26.77 -6.75 4.74
C LYS A 128 -26.87 -6.23 3.32
N GLU A 129 -28.06 -5.83 2.94
CA GLU A 129 -28.34 -5.13 1.69
C GLU A 129 -28.37 -3.62 1.93
N PHE A 130 -27.92 -2.86 0.96
CA PHE A 130 -27.95 -1.41 0.99
C PHE A 130 -28.08 -0.87 -0.44
N GLU A 131 -28.75 0.24 -0.57
CA GLU A 131 -28.85 0.94 -1.84
C GLU A 131 -27.60 1.79 -2.08
N THR A 132 -27.13 1.80 -3.32
CA THR A 132 -26.00 2.62 -3.75
C THR A 132 -26.42 3.49 -4.94
N ALA A 133 -25.94 4.73 -4.97
CA ALA A 133 -25.93 5.54 -6.18
C ALA A 133 -24.73 5.13 -7.07
N ASP A 134 -24.40 5.94 -8.07
CA ASP A 134 -23.24 5.69 -8.94
C ASP A 134 -21.95 5.60 -8.14
N VAL A 135 -21.45 4.37 -7.98
CA VAL A 135 -20.22 4.08 -7.22
C VAL A 135 -19.04 3.96 -8.15
N LYS A 136 -18.07 4.88 -8.06
CA LYS A 136 -16.81 4.80 -8.79
C LYS A 136 -15.79 3.91 -8.09
N LYS A 137 -15.80 3.88 -6.75
CA LYS A 137 -14.85 3.08 -5.94
C LYS A 137 -15.50 2.76 -4.58
N ALA A 138 -15.34 1.52 -4.13
CA ALA A 138 -15.77 1.10 -2.80
C ALA A 138 -14.61 0.40 -2.06
N ARG A 139 -14.59 0.52 -0.74
CA ARG A 139 -13.67 -0.20 0.16
C ARG A 139 -14.46 -0.75 1.34
N MET A 140 -14.22 -2.01 1.62
CA MET A 140 -14.75 -2.67 2.81
C MET A 140 -13.59 -2.95 3.76
N TYR A 141 -13.75 -2.58 5.03
CA TYR A 141 -12.81 -2.87 6.10
C TYR A 141 -13.46 -3.91 7.00
N VAL A 142 -12.79 -5.05 7.17
CA VAL A 142 -13.29 -6.19 7.93
C VAL A 142 -12.23 -6.64 8.90
N SER A 143 -12.65 -6.93 10.13
CA SER A 143 -11.84 -7.61 11.12
C SER A 143 -12.62 -8.80 11.67
N ALA A 144 -11.94 -9.91 11.92
CA ALA A 144 -12.52 -11.12 12.48
C ALA A 144 -11.62 -11.67 13.61
N CYS A 145 -12.26 -12.29 14.58
CA CYS A 145 -11.58 -13.04 15.64
C CYS A 145 -11.60 -14.54 15.34
#